data_b36b06896ac53564b88bee738ec6c9b1
#
_entry.id   b36b06896ac53564b88bee738ec6c9b1
#
_cell.length_a   1.000
_cell.length_b   1.000
_cell.length_c   1.000
_cell.angle_alpha   90.00
_cell.angle_beta   90.00
_cell.angle_gamma   90.00
#
_symmetry.space_group_name_H-M   'P 1'
#
loop_
_entity.id
_entity.type
_entity.pdbx_description
1 polymer ?
#
loop_
_entity_poly.entity_id
_entity_poly.type
_entity_poly.pdbx_seq_one_letter_code
_entity_poly.pdbx_strand_id
1 'polypeptide(L)'
;MTTARRATPAPTFCAVCRRHAVALGYAPNLRAPLIWLCDDGYCHAAAARTYAMPGPILDAYELAAMLEAGGIPAEYLEQLGTTDIARLDRDSWREFLRRLLTGYEHVLRRKILNNESTL
;
A
#
# COMPACT_ATOMS: atom_id res chain seq x y z
N MET A 1 1.51 25.66 22.07
CA MET A 1 1.64 24.95 21.73
C MET A 1 1.67 24.44 21.76
N THR A 2 1.57 24.12 21.82
CA THR A 2 1.75 23.37 21.69
C THR A 2 1.69 22.84 21.23
N THR A 3 1.52 22.63 21.42
CA THR A 3 1.56 21.91 20.90
C THR A 3 1.60 21.38 20.24
N ALA A 4 1.64 21.53 20.30
CA ALA A 4 1.69 20.75 19.72
C ALA A 4 1.73 20.16 19.43
N ARG A 5 1.97 20.09 19.50
CA ARG A 5 2.09 19.24 19.54
C ARG A 5 1.72 18.61 19.42
N ARG A 6 1.57 18.62 19.51
CA ARG A 6 1.09 17.98 19.60
C ARG A 6 0.74 17.27 19.15
N ALA A 7 0.53 17.81 19.19
CA ALA A 7 -0.12 16.54 19.06
C ALA A 7 0.16 15.89 17.72
N THR A 8 1.03 14.96 17.69
CA THR A 8 1.23 14.13 16.51
C THR A 8 -0.08 13.40 16.26
N PRO A 9 -0.74 13.58 15.12
CA PRO A 9 -1.95 12.83 14.82
C PRO A 9 -1.63 11.34 14.86
N ALA A 10 -2.57 10.53 15.30
CA ALA A 10 -2.42 9.10 15.26
C ALA A 10 -2.13 8.66 13.82
N PRO A 11 -1.17 7.77 13.58
CA PRO A 11 -0.89 7.29 12.24
C PRO A 11 -2.09 6.55 11.69
N THR A 12 -2.44 6.82 10.42
CA THR A 12 -3.57 6.17 9.77
C THR A 12 -3.13 5.17 8.72
N PHE A 13 -2.24 5.58 7.83
CA PHE A 13 -1.83 4.75 6.70
C PHE A 13 -0.32 4.61 6.62
N CYS A 14 0.13 3.41 6.26
CA CYS A 14 1.52 3.17 5.92
C CYS A 14 1.86 3.96 4.65
N ALA A 15 2.94 4.73 4.71
CA ALA A 15 3.37 5.54 3.57
C ALA A 15 3.82 4.71 2.37
N VAL A 16 4.15 3.43 2.57
CA VAL A 16 4.60 2.55 1.48
C VAL A 16 3.43 1.80 0.86
N CYS A 17 2.71 1.00 1.63
CA CYS A 17 1.71 0.07 1.08
C CYS A 17 0.26 0.50 1.30
N ARG A 18 0.03 1.57 2.03
CA ARG A 18 -1.29 2.15 2.31
C ARG A 18 -2.16 1.34 3.28
N ARG A 19 -1.64 0.27 3.84
CA ARG A 19 -2.31 -0.42 4.94
C ARG A 19 -2.31 0.47 6.17
N HIS A 20 -3.06 0.04 7.18
CA HIS A 20 -3.10 0.74 8.45
C HIS A 20 -1.70 0.80 9.10
N ALA A 21 -1.28 1.97 9.50
CA ALA A 21 0.00 2.14 10.20
C ALA A 21 -0.13 1.74 11.66
N VAL A 22 0.98 1.30 12.24
CA VAL A 22 1.01 0.76 13.61
C VAL A 22 1.92 1.58 14.54
N ALA A 23 1.96 2.88 14.33
CA ALA A 23 2.76 3.81 15.14
C ALA A 23 4.28 3.59 15.03
N LEU A 24 4.74 3.01 13.92
CA LEU A 24 6.15 2.94 13.59
C LEU A 24 6.46 4.03 12.57
N GLY A 25 7.50 4.81 12.82
CA GLY A 25 7.83 5.95 11.99
C GLY A 25 9.21 5.84 11.37
N TYR A 26 9.38 6.56 10.27
CA TYR A 26 10.68 6.71 9.62
C TYR A 26 10.94 8.17 9.28
N ALA A 27 12.15 8.62 9.50
CA ALA A 27 12.67 9.89 8.99
C ALA A 27 14.16 9.74 8.75
N PRO A 28 14.72 10.44 7.74
CA PRO A 28 16.15 10.30 7.44
C PRO A 28 17.05 10.92 8.51
N ASN A 29 16.51 11.82 9.33
CA ASN A 29 17.23 12.43 10.45
C ASN A 29 16.24 12.95 11.48
N LEU A 30 16.74 13.42 12.62
CA LEU A 30 15.92 13.86 13.73
C LEU A 30 15.09 15.13 13.48
N ARG A 31 15.41 15.88 12.44
CA ARG A 31 14.72 17.13 12.12
C ARG A 31 13.69 16.98 11.02
N ALA A 32 13.73 15.89 10.28
CA ALA A 32 12.81 15.66 9.17
C ALA A 32 11.46 15.16 9.69
N PRO A 33 10.36 15.50 9.01
CA PRO A 33 9.06 14.97 9.36
C PRO A 33 9.05 13.44 9.25
N LEU A 34 8.25 12.80 10.11
CA LEU A 34 8.07 11.35 10.07
C LEU A 34 7.08 10.96 9.00
N ILE A 35 7.35 9.84 8.34
CA ILE A 35 6.31 9.07 7.68
C ILE A 35 5.98 7.86 8.56
N TRP A 36 4.75 7.39 8.49
CA TRP A 36 4.28 6.28 9.33
C TRP A 36 4.22 4.99 8.52
N LEU A 37 4.49 3.87 9.19
CA LEU A 37 4.63 2.57 8.54
C LEU A 37 3.76 1.53 9.23
N CYS A 38 3.45 0.45 8.50
CA CYS A 38 2.86 -0.76 9.06
C CYS A 38 3.97 -1.64 9.67
N ASP A 39 3.61 -2.85 10.07
CA ASP A 39 4.55 -3.78 10.69
C ASP A 39 5.27 -4.69 9.70
N ASP A 40 5.07 -4.49 8.40
CA ASP A 40 5.69 -5.34 7.39
C ASP A 40 7.14 -4.94 7.12
N GLY A 41 8.04 -5.92 7.16
CA GLY A 41 9.46 -5.67 6.95
C GLY A 41 9.83 -5.13 5.58
N TYR A 42 9.06 -5.45 4.54
CA TYR A 42 9.28 -4.90 3.20
C TYR A 42 8.99 -3.41 3.18
N CYS A 43 7.97 -2.96 3.90
CA CYS A 43 7.68 -1.54 4.00
C CYS A 43 8.80 -0.79 4.74
N HIS A 44 9.33 -1.38 5.80
CA HIS A 44 10.46 -0.80 6.51
C HIS A 44 11.70 -0.71 5.62
N ALA A 45 11.96 -1.73 4.81
CA ALA A 45 13.08 -1.72 3.87
C ALA A 45 12.90 -0.68 2.75
N ALA A 46 11.66 -0.41 2.35
CA ALA A 46 11.34 0.54 1.29
C ALA A 46 11.16 1.98 1.79
N ALA A 47 11.16 2.20 3.11
CA ALA A 47 10.80 3.49 3.70
C ALA A 47 11.67 4.65 3.23
N ALA A 48 12.98 4.44 3.14
CA ALA A 48 13.90 5.50 2.70
C ALA A 48 13.64 5.91 1.25
N ARG A 49 13.35 4.96 0.37
CA ARG A 49 13.00 5.24 -1.02
C ARG A 49 11.70 6.02 -1.11
N THR A 50 10.68 5.59 -0.37
CA THR A 50 9.38 6.24 -0.35
C THR A 50 9.50 7.67 0.15
N TYR A 51 10.29 7.89 1.19
CA TYR A 51 10.47 9.22 1.77
C TYR A 51 11.06 10.21 0.77
N ALA A 52 12.03 9.76 -0.01
CA ALA A 52 12.73 10.60 -0.98
C ALA A 52 11.96 10.78 -2.30
N MET A 53 10.85 10.06 -2.47
CA MET A 53 10.17 9.96 -3.75
C MET A 53 9.20 11.13 -3.96
N PRO A 54 9.32 11.89 -5.08
CA PRO A 54 8.33 12.91 -5.41
C PRO A 54 6.95 12.29 -5.68
N GLY A 55 5.89 13.05 -5.40
CA GLY A 55 4.53 12.58 -5.59
C GLY A 55 4.24 11.94 -6.94
N PRO A 56 4.59 12.59 -8.07
CA PRO A 56 4.31 11.98 -9.39
C PRO A 56 5.01 10.63 -9.62
N ILE A 57 6.20 10.44 -9.04
CA ILE A 57 6.90 9.15 -9.12
C ILE A 57 6.17 8.10 -8.29
N LEU A 58 5.76 8.46 -7.07
CA LEU A 58 5.01 7.56 -6.21
C LEU A 58 3.68 7.17 -6.87
N ASP A 59 3.00 8.12 -7.50
CA ASP A 59 1.76 7.84 -8.22
C ASP A 59 1.97 6.80 -9.33
N ALA A 60 3.10 6.85 -10.04
CA ALA A 60 3.42 5.88 -11.07
C ALA A 60 3.60 4.47 -10.49
N TYR A 61 4.23 4.36 -9.30
CA TYR A 61 4.35 3.08 -8.62
C TYR A 61 2.98 2.54 -8.20
N GLU A 62 2.14 3.41 -7.67
CA GLU A 62 0.78 3.03 -7.24
C GLU A 62 -0.04 2.53 -8.41
N LEU A 63 0.00 3.22 -9.55
CA LEU A 63 -0.72 2.81 -10.75
C LEU A 63 -0.21 1.46 -11.27
N ALA A 64 1.11 1.30 -11.36
CA ALA A 64 1.71 0.05 -11.82
C ALA A 64 1.33 -1.13 -10.90
N ALA A 65 1.33 -0.89 -9.60
CA ALA A 65 0.94 -1.92 -8.63
C ALA A 65 -0.53 -2.30 -8.77
N MET A 66 -1.39 -1.33 -8.98
CA MET A 66 -2.82 -1.55 -9.17
C MET A 66 -3.09 -2.41 -10.40
N LEU A 67 -2.43 -2.10 -11.51
CA LEU A 67 -2.61 -2.86 -12.75
C LEU A 67 -2.10 -4.30 -12.63
N GLU A 68 -0.94 -4.48 -12.03
CA GLU A 68 -0.40 -5.84 -11.84
C GLU A 68 -1.23 -6.65 -10.84
N ALA A 69 -1.61 -6.04 -9.72
CA ALA A 69 -2.36 -6.74 -8.68
C ALA A 69 -3.77 -7.13 -9.13
N GLY A 70 -4.33 -6.44 -10.12
CA GLY A 70 -5.64 -6.75 -10.66
C GLY A 70 -5.78 -8.17 -11.21
N GLY A 71 -4.67 -8.78 -11.62
CA GLY A 71 -4.67 -10.18 -12.08
C GLY A 71 -5.04 -11.17 -10.98
N ILE A 72 -4.79 -10.85 -9.72
CA ILE A 72 -5.06 -11.76 -8.60
C ILE A 72 -6.58 -11.97 -8.42
N PRO A 73 -7.40 -10.92 -8.26
CA PRO A 73 -8.84 -11.14 -8.17
C PRO A 73 -9.45 -11.63 -9.48
N ALA A 74 -8.87 -11.30 -10.63
CA ALA A 74 -9.34 -11.81 -11.92
C ALA A 74 -9.20 -13.34 -11.99
N GLU A 75 -8.08 -13.87 -11.52
CA GLU A 75 -7.87 -15.32 -11.44
C GLU A 75 -8.89 -15.98 -10.50
N TYR A 76 -9.21 -15.33 -9.40
CA TYR A 76 -10.25 -15.82 -8.49
C TYR A 76 -11.61 -15.91 -9.19
N LEU A 77 -11.97 -14.91 -10.01
CA LEU A 77 -13.22 -14.94 -10.78
C LEU A 77 -13.22 -16.11 -11.76
N GLU A 78 -12.09 -16.44 -12.38
CA GLU A 78 -11.98 -17.61 -13.24
C GLU A 78 -12.27 -18.89 -12.46
N GLN A 79 -11.75 -19.00 -11.24
CA GLN A 79 -12.01 -20.16 -10.37
C GLN A 79 -13.49 -20.29 -10.03
N LEU A 80 -14.19 -19.18 -9.88
CA LEU A 80 -15.63 -19.16 -9.63
C LEU A 80 -16.47 -19.37 -10.89
N GLY A 81 -15.86 -19.26 -12.07
CA GLY A 81 -16.54 -19.44 -13.35
C GLY A 81 -17.46 -18.27 -13.71
N THR A 82 -17.17 -17.07 -13.25
CA THR A 82 -17.98 -15.90 -13.55
C THR A 82 -17.12 -14.67 -13.82
N THR A 83 -17.60 -13.78 -14.67
CA THR A 83 -17.02 -12.46 -14.88
C THR A 83 -17.93 -11.35 -14.37
N ASP A 84 -19.11 -11.71 -13.85
CA ASP A 84 -20.09 -10.73 -13.37
C ASP A 84 -19.93 -10.53 -11.86
N ILE A 85 -19.12 -9.53 -11.49
CA ILE A 85 -18.86 -9.23 -10.08
C ILE A 85 -20.11 -8.79 -9.33
N ALA A 86 -21.11 -8.27 -10.03
CA ALA A 86 -22.36 -7.86 -9.39
C ALA A 86 -23.17 -9.04 -8.87
N ARG A 87 -22.87 -10.24 -9.35
CA ARG A 87 -23.58 -11.47 -8.96
C ARG A 87 -22.87 -12.28 -7.89
N LEU A 88 -21.72 -11.81 -7.42
CA LEU A 88 -21.01 -12.52 -6.36
C LEU A 88 -21.82 -12.48 -5.07
N ASP A 89 -21.88 -13.63 -4.36
CA ASP A 89 -22.45 -13.62 -3.03
C ASP A 89 -21.53 -12.85 -2.07
N ARG A 90 -22.00 -12.65 -0.84
CA ARG A 90 -21.29 -11.81 0.13
C ARG A 90 -19.88 -12.33 0.43
N ASP A 91 -19.74 -13.64 0.58
CA ASP A 91 -18.42 -14.21 0.92
C ASP A 91 -17.47 -14.15 -0.25
N SER A 92 -17.93 -14.41 -1.47
CA SER A 92 -17.13 -14.30 -2.68
C SER A 92 -16.73 -12.84 -2.95
N TRP A 93 -17.63 -11.89 -2.72
CA TRP A 93 -17.34 -10.46 -2.85
C TRP A 93 -16.23 -10.04 -1.86
N ARG A 94 -16.34 -10.49 -0.61
CA ARG A 94 -15.36 -10.20 0.42
C ARG A 94 -14.00 -10.78 0.05
N GLU A 95 -13.96 -12.01 -0.43
CA GLU A 95 -12.72 -12.66 -0.85
C GLU A 95 -12.11 -11.97 -2.06
N PHE A 96 -12.93 -11.54 -3.02
CA PHE A 96 -12.48 -10.76 -4.17
C PHE A 96 -11.76 -9.48 -3.72
N LEU A 97 -12.39 -8.72 -2.84
CA LEU A 97 -11.80 -7.48 -2.31
C LEU A 97 -10.53 -7.75 -1.51
N ARG A 98 -10.55 -8.79 -0.68
CA ARG A 98 -9.38 -9.15 0.12
C ARG A 98 -8.17 -9.46 -0.77
N ARG A 99 -8.38 -10.23 -1.83
CA ARG A 99 -7.31 -10.58 -2.77
C ARG A 99 -6.79 -9.36 -3.51
N LEU A 100 -7.68 -8.48 -3.93
CA LEU A 100 -7.30 -7.26 -4.62
C LEU A 100 -6.44 -6.37 -3.70
N LEU A 101 -6.92 -6.08 -2.51
CA LEU A 101 -6.23 -5.15 -1.61
C LEU A 101 -4.92 -5.74 -1.08
N THR A 102 -4.93 -7.01 -0.68
CA THR A 102 -3.71 -7.67 -0.20
C THR A 102 -2.67 -7.77 -1.31
N GLY A 103 -3.11 -8.10 -2.52
CA GLY A 103 -2.22 -8.16 -3.68
C GLY A 103 -1.65 -6.80 -4.03
N TYR A 104 -2.46 -5.77 -4.01
CA TYR A 104 -2.02 -4.40 -4.27
C TYR A 104 -0.93 -3.96 -3.27
N GLU A 105 -1.17 -4.18 -1.99
CA GLU A 105 -0.21 -3.83 -0.95
C GLU A 105 1.13 -4.51 -1.15
N HIS A 106 1.10 -5.81 -1.43
CA HIS A 106 2.30 -6.60 -1.63
C HIS A 106 3.07 -6.16 -2.87
N VAL A 107 2.36 -5.97 -3.99
CA VAL A 107 2.98 -5.56 -5.25
C VAL A 107 3.57 -4.15 -5.13
N LEU A 108 2.85 -3.24 -4.49
CA LEU A 108 3.31 -1.86 -4.31
C LEU A 108 4.62 -1.82 -3.53
N ARG A 109 4.69 -2.48 -2.37
CA ARG A 109 5.91 -2.46 -1.56
C ARG A 109 7.08 -3.13 -2.26
N ARG A 110 6.83 -4.20 -2.99
CA ARG A 110 7.86 -4.88 -3.76
C ARG A 110 8.42 -3.99 -4.87
N LYS A 111 7.54 -3.32 -5.60
CA LYS A 111 7.95 -2.44 -6.69
C LYS A 111 8.77 -1.26 -6.20
N ILE A 112 8.36 -0.63 -5.10
CA ILE A 112 9.13 0.47 -4.52
C ILE A 112 10.49 -0.03 -4.06
N LEU A 113 10.53 -1.15 -3.36
CA LEU A 113 11.77 -1.72 -2.84
C LEU A 113 12.74 -2.08 -3.98
N ASN A 114 12.23 -2.60 -5.08
CA ASN A 114 13.04 -3.07 -6.21
C ASN A 114 13.16 -2.07 -7.37
N ASN A 115 12.62 -0.87 -7.19
CA ASN A 115 12.68 0.19 -8.21
C ASN A 115 12.00 -0.21 -9.53
N GLU A 116 10.82 -0.80 -9.47
CA GLU A 116 10.06 -1.33 -10.61
C GLU A 116 8.84 -0.46 -10.90
N SER A 117 9.05 0.75 -11.43
CA SER A 117 7.95 1.69 -11.67
C SER A 117 7.35 1.62 -13.07
N THR A 118 7.91 0.82 -13.97
CA THR A 118 7.41 0.72 -15.34
C THR A 118 6.07 -0.01 -15.41
N LEU A 119 5.19 0.50 -16.22
CA LEU A 119 3.90 -0.12 -16.51
C LEU A 119 4.04 -1.15 -17.62
#